data_23ebd483176d7c9809bc03f2b55a7243
#
_entry.id   23ebd483176d7c9809bc03f2b55a7243
#
_cell.length_a   1.000
_cell.length_b   1.000
_cell.length_c   1.000
_cell.angle_alpha   90.00
_cell.angle_beta   90.00
_cell.angle_gamma   90.00
#
_symmetry.space_group_name_H-M   'P 1'
#
loop_
_entity.id
_entity.type
_entity.pdbx_description
1 polymer ?
#
loop_
_entity_poly.entity_id
_entity_poly.type
_entity_poly.pdbx_seq_one_letter_code
_entity_poly.pdbx_strand_id
1 'polypeptide(L)'
;MTVDPQAEFLYVPPEEVMETARRQGAIPFDVPNVELGHHGPECSFDAIIKKYNLTDRTLERLAVIVRGADTAAKELALESAGLETIAEGFRIIYRNDHELLEREMSVYDALYAYCQNIEERKMTP
;
A
#
# COMPACT_ATOMS: atom_id res chain seq x y z
N MET A 1 12.10 4.48 -1.53
CA MET A 1 11.52 3.83 -0.35
C MET A 1 11.54 2.33 -0.52
N THR A 2 12.39 1.64 0.21
CA THR A 2 12.57 0.20 0.04
C THR A 2 12.81 -0.46 1.39
N VAL A 3 11.93 -1.42 1.75
CA VAL A 3 12.12 -2.25 2.95
C VAL A 3 12.96 -3.47 2.60
N ASP A 4 12.63 -4.13 1.51
CA ASP A 4 13.36 -5.28 1.00
C ASP A 4 13.28 -5.33 -0.53
N PRO A 5 14.35 -4.89 -1.23
CA PRO A 5 14.34 -4.87 -2.70
C PRO A 5 14.41 -6.26 -3.32
N GLN A 6 14.72 -7.29 -2.51
CA GLN A 6 14.80 -8.67 -2.98
C GLN A 6 13.55 -9.48 -2.67
N ALA A 7 12.51 -8.85 -2.11
CA ALA A 7 11.28 -9.55 -1.77
C ALA A 7 10.59 -10.12 -2.99
N GLU A 8 10.15 -11.37 -2.87
CA GLU A 8 9.36 -12.04 -3.89
C GLU A 8 7.90 -12.08 -3.46
N PHE A 9 6.98 -11.91 -4.41
CA PHE A 9 5.55 -11.93 -4.15
C PHE A 9 4.92 -13.21 -4.67
N LEU A 10 4.19 -13.90 -3.79
CA LEU A 10 3.41 -15.09 -4.13
C LEU A 10 1.93 -14.72 -4.08
N TYR A 11 1.21 -15.00 -5.15
CA TYR A 11 -0.22 -14.70 -5.26
C TYR A 11 -1.02 -15.98 -5.14
N VAL A 12 -1.84 -16.05 -4.08
CA VAL A 12 -2.70 -17.20 -3.81
C VAL A 12 -4.09 -16.72 -3.43
N PRO A 13 -5.13 -17.57 -3.57
CA PRO A 13 -6.46 -17.21 -3.07
C PRO A 13 -6.41 -16.87 -1.58
N PRO A 14 -7.22 -15.90 -1.11
CA PRO A 14 -7.19 -15.47 0.29
C PRO A 14 -7.30 -16.61 1.30
N GLU A 15 -8.10 -17.63 1.00
CA GLU A 15 -8.30 -18.77 1.90
C GLU A 15 -7.07 -19.68 2.01
N GLU A 16 -6.10 -19.54 1.11
CA GLU A 16 -4.89 -20.35 1.11
C GLU A 16 -3.66 -19.62 1.65
N VAL A 17 -3.80 -18.33 1.97
CA VAL A 17 -2.66 -17.48 2.36
C VAL A 17 -1.94 -18.00 3.60
N MET A 18 -2.69 -18.33 4.67
CA MET A 18 -2.08 -18.75 5.93
C MET A 18 -1.33 -20.07 5.81
N GLU A 19 -1.90 -21.02 5.08
CA GLU A 19 -1.24 -22.31 4.88
C GLU A 19 -0.01 -22.19 3.99
N THR A 20 -0.11 -21.40 2.90
CA THR A 20 1.02 -21.15 2.01
C THR A 20 2.14 -20.43 2.75
N ALA A 21 1.83 -19.45 3.59
CA ALA A 21 2.82 -18.74 4.40
C ALA A 21 3.56 -19.69 5.32
N ARG A 22 2.84 -20.57 6.02
CA ARG A 22 3.43 -21.54 6.94
C ARG A 22 4.31 -22.55 6.20
N ARG A 23 3.83 -23.07 5.06
CA ARG A 23 4.52 -24.08 4.27
C ARG A 23 5.80 -23.57 3.62
N GLN A 24 5.79 -22.33 3.14
CA GLN A 24 6.92 -21.75 2.41
C GLN A 24 7.74 -20.74 3.21
N GLY A 25 7.41 -20.52 4.47
CA GLY A 25 8.11 -19.54 5.31
C GLY A 25 7.91 -18.11 4.83
N ALA A 26 6.77 -17.82 4.18
CA ALA A 26 6.44 -16.51 3.67
C ALA A 26 5.67 -15.68 4.70
N ILE A 27 5.65 -14.37 4.53
CA ILE A 27 4.90 -13.46 5.38
C ILE A 27 3.50 -13.29 4.78
N PRO A 28 2.42 -13.65 5.52
CA PRO A 28 1.07 -13.40 5.03
C PRO A 28 0.76 -11.91 5.04
N PHE A 29 0.05 -11.46 4.01
CA PHE A 29 -0.16 -10.04 3.79
C PHE A 29 -1.58 -9.74 3.29
N ASP A 30 -2.17 -8.70 3.85
CA ASP A 30 -3.43 -8.13 3.38
C ASP A 30 -4.62 -9.10 3.39
N VAL A 31 -4.65 -9.97 4.38
CA VAL A 31 -5.81 -10.85 4.67
C VAL A 31 -6.22 -10.66 6.13
N PRO A 32 -7.44 -11.09 6.52
CA PRO A 32 -7.89 -10.93 7.91
C PRO A 32 -6.99 -11.65 8.91
N ASN A 33 -6.84 -11.04 10.09
CA ASN A 33 -6.16 -11.63 11.25
C ASN A 33 -4.66 -11.88 11.07
N VAL A 34 -3.99 -11.08 10.23
CA VAL A 34 -2.52 -11.12 10.11
C VAL A 34 -1.93 -9.77 10.52
N GLU A 35 -0.65 -9.78 10.94
CA GLU A 35 0.04 -8.57 11.36
C GLU A 35 0.07 -7.50 10.25
N LEU A 36 0.37 -7.91 9.02
CA LEU A 36 0.43 -7.00 7.87
C LEU A 36 -0.91 -6.97 7.12
N GLY A 37 -2.01 -6.79 7.87
CA GLY A 37 -3.35 -6.65 7.33
C GLY A 37 -4.02 -5.40 7.85
N HIS A 38 -5.33 -5.32 7.66
CA HIS A 38 -6.12 -4.20 8.18
C HIS A 38 -6.33 -4.34 9.69
N HIS A 39 -6.20 -3.23 10.43
CA HIS A 39 -6.41 -3.17 11.87
C HIS A 39 -7.28 -1.96 12.21
N GLY A 40 -8.56 -2.20 12.50
CA GLY A 40 -9.50 -1.13 12.77
C GLY A 40 -9.63 -0.20 11.56
N PRO A 41 -9.42 1.12 11.73
CA PRO A 41 -9.49 2.07 10.61
C PRO A 41 -8.25 2.06 9.72
N GLU A 42 -7.18 1.37 10.12
CA GLU A 42 -5.91 1.36 9.41
C GLU A 42 -5.84 0.27 8.35
N CYS A 43 -5.20 0.55 7.22
CA CYS A 43 -4.99 -0.41 6.16
C CYS A 43 -3.64 -1.12 6.30
N SER A 44 -3.37 -2.08 5.40
CA SER A 44 -2.14 -2.87 5.44
C SER A 44 -0.88 -2.01 5.28
N PHE A 45 -0.96 -0.90 4.54
CA PHE A 45 0.16 0.03 4.40
C PHE A 45 0.55 0.64 5.75
N ASP A 46 -0.45 1.00 6.58
CA ASP A 46 -0.20 1.49 7.94
C ASP A 46 0.52 0.44 8.79
N ALA A 47 0.12 -0.82 8.66
CA ALA A 47 0.74 -1.91 9.40
C ALA A 47 2.23 -2.09 9.05
N ILE A 48 2.57 -1.95 7.77
CA ILE A 48 3.97 -2.00 7.31
C ILE A 48 4.78 -0.87 7.91
N ILE A 49 4.26 0.36 7.89
CA ILE A 49 4.94 1.51 8.47
C ILE A 49 5.24 1.29 9.95
N LYS A 50 4.28 0.76 10.70
CA LYS A 50 4.45 0.48 12.13
C LYS A 50 5.45 -0.64 12.39
N LYS A 51 5.32 -1.74 11.67
CA LYS A 51 6.19 -2.91 11.87
C LYS A 51 7.66 -2.59 11.65
N TYR A 52 7.96 -1.84 10.59
CA TYR A 52 9.34 -1.51 10.22
C TYR A 52 9.79 -0.15 10.73
N ASN A 53 8.96 0.49 11.58
CA ASN A 53 9.25 1.77 12.22
C ASN A 53 9.73 2.83 11.22
N LEU A 54 8.97 3.01 10.15
CA LEU A 54 9.29 3.97 9.10
C LEU A 54 8.79 5.36 9.51
N THR A 55 9.72 6.27 9.81
CA THR A 55 9.39 7.58 10.40
C THR A 55 9.44 8.74 9.39
N ASP A 56 9.33 8.46 8.12
CA ASP A 56 9.36 9.44 7.05
C ASP A 56 8.01 10.18 6.96
N ARG A 57 8.01 11.50 7.08
CA ARG A 57 6.81 12.32 6.95
C ARG A 57 6.14 12.20 5.60
N THR A 58 6.93 11.99 4.55
CA THR A 58 6.40 11.74 3.20
C THR A 58 5.58 10.45 3.19
N LEU A 59 6.08 9.41 3.85
CA LEU A 59 5.32 8.14 3.98
C LEU A 59 4.06 8.31 4.80
N GLU A 60 4.09 9.11 5.85
CA GLU A 60 2.91 9.36 6.67
C GLU A 60 1.81 10.05 5.87
N ARG A 61 2.18 11.03 5.03
CA ARG A 61 1.24 11.69 4.13
C ARG A 61 0.69 10.73 3.08
N LEU A 62 1.56 9.93 2.48
CA LEU A 62 1.15 8.90 1.53
C LEU A 62 0.20 7.89 2.17
N ALA A 63 0.47 7.50 3.42
CA ALA A 63 -0.37 6.56 4.15
C ALA A 63 -1.81 7.06 4.32
N VAL A 64 -2.00 8.36 4.56
CA VAL A 64 -3.34 8.95 4.67
C VAL A 64 -4.10 8.80 3.34
N ILE A 65 -3.44 9.06 2.22
CA ILE A 65 -4.03 8.93 0.90
C ILE A 65 -4.42 7.46 0.62
N VAL A 66 -3.51 6.54 0.90
CA VAL A 66 -3.72 5.10 0.68
C VAL A 66 -4.84 4.58 1.59
N ARG A 67 -4.84 4.98 2.86
CA ARG A 67 -5.89 4.59 3.80
C ARG A 67 -7.26 5.04 3.30
N GLY A 68 -7.37 6.29 2.84
CA GLY A 68 -8.62 6.80 2.30
C GLY A 68 -9.09 6.07 1.05
N ALA A 69 -8.15 5.66 0.19
CA ALA A 69 -8.48 4.90 -1.02
C ALA A 69 -8.88 3.44 -0.71
N ASP A 70 -8.24 2.85 0.31
CA ASP A 70 -8.35 1.42 0.61
C ASP A 70 -9.42 1.09 1.66
N THR A 71 -10.04 2.09 2.26
CA THR A 71 -11.06 1.91 3.29
C THR A 71 -12.32 2.70 2.95
N ALA A 72 -13.29 2.72 3.87
CA ALA A 72 -14.51 3.51 3.70
C ALA A 72 -14.28 5.01 3.96
N ALA A 73 -13.11 5.40 4.45
CA ALA A 73 -12.80 6.79 4.83
C ALA A 73 -12.26 7.61 3.65
N LYS A 74 -13.04 7.71 2.58
CA LYS A 74 -12.64 8.36 1.32
C LYS A 74 -12.33 9.85 1.47
N GLU A 75 -12.86 10.47 2.51
CA GLU A 75 -12.68 11.90 2.76
C GLU A 75 -11.37 12.24 3.48
N LEU A 76 -10.55 11.27 3.84
CA LEU A 76 -9.28 11.51 4.53
C LEU A 76 -8.34 12.40 3.73
N ALA A 77 -8.34 12.25 2.41
CA ALA A 77 -7.56 13.10 1.52
C ALA A 77 -8.30 13.24 0.19
N LEU A 78 -8.12 14.38 -0.47
CA LEU A 78 -8.75 14.62 -1.77
C LEU A 78 -8.25 13.62 -2.83
N GLU A 79 -6.99 13.21 -2.73
CA GLU A 79 -6.35 12.30 -3.67
C GLU A 79 -6.89 10.87 -3.57
N SER A 80 -7.51 10.50 -2.45
CA SER A 80 -7.92 9.10 -2.19
C SER A 80 -8.93 8.56 -3.19
N ALA A 81 -9.94 9.35 -3.54
CA ALA A 81 -10.95 8.91 -4.51
C ALA A 81 -10.35 8.71 -5.90
N GLY A 82 -9.42 9.60 -6.29
CA GLY A 82 -8.70 9.47 -7.57
C GLY A 82 -7.84 8.24 -7.61
N LEU A 83 -7.11 7.96 -6.54
CA LEU A 83 -6.27 6.77 -6.43
C LEU A 83 -7.10 5.50 -6.54
N GLU A 84 -8.23 5.44 -5.85
CA GLU A 84 -9.13 4.28 -5.92
C GLU A 84 -9.66 4.07 -7.34
N THR A 85 -10.06 5.15 -8.01
CA THR A 85 -10.57 5.08 -9.38
C THR A 85 -9.52 4.55 -10.34
N ILE A 86 -8.28 5.00 -10.22
CA ILE A 86 -7.16 4.53 -11.05
C ILE A 86 -6.89 3.05 -10.77
N ALA A 87 -6.88 2.66 -9.50
CA ALA A 87 -6.65 1.26 -9.11
C ALA A 87 -7.73 0.33 -9.68
N GLU A 88 -8.99 0.75 -9.66
CA GLU A 88 -10.06 -0.03 -10.26
C GLU A 88 -9.90 -0.16 -11.78
N GLY A 89 -9.51 0.93 -12.44
CA GLY A 89 -9.25 0.91 -13.88
C GLY A 89 -8.13 -0.06 -14.22
N PHE A 90 -7.06 -0.08 -13.45
CA PHE A 90 -5.97 -1.04 -13.65
C PHE A 90 -6.42 -2.48 -13.50
N ARG A 91 -7.31 -2.78 -12.53
CA ARG A 91 -7.83 -4.14 -12.37
C ARG A 91 -8.68 -4.59 -13.55
N ILE A 92 -9.31 -3.65 -14.23
CA ILE A 92 -10.09 -3.95 -15.44
C ILE A 92 -9.15 -4.27 -16.61
N ILE A 93 -8.06 -3.52 -16.77
CA ILE A 93 -7.12 -3.65 -17.89
C ILE A 93 -6.16 -4.82 -17.67
N TYR A 94 -5.58 -4.93 -16.48
CA TYR A 94 -4.51 -5.88 -16.17
C TYR A 94 -5.05 -7.03 -15.32
N ARG A 95 -5.07 -8.23 -15.90
CA ARG A 95 -5.59 -9.43 -15.24
C ARG A 95 -4.53 -10.26 -14.53
N ASN A 96 -3.26 -9.96 -14.79
CA ASN A 96 -2.13 -10.64 -14.17
C ASN A 96 -1.64 -9.83 -12.98
N ASP A 97 -1.52 -10.47 -11.81
CA ASP A 97 -1.16 -9.78 -10.56
C ASP A 97 0.22 -9.13 -10.61
N HIS A 98 1.21 -9.78 -11.24
CA HIS A 98 2.55 -9.20 -11.38
C HIS A 98 2.53 -7.94 -12.26
N GLU A 99 1.79 -7.97 -13.36
CA GLU A 99 1.66 -6.82 -14.24
C GLU A 99 0.90 -5.69 -13.57
N LEU A 100 -0.16 -6.03 -12.83
CA LEU A 100 -0.94 -5.06 -12.06
C LEU A 100 -0.03 -4.36 -11.02
N LEU A 101 0.74 -5.13 -10.26
CA LEU A 101 1.67 -4.58 -9.26
C LEU A 101 2.69 -3.65 -9.91
N GLU A 102 3.29 -4.06 -11.04
CA GLU A 102 4.27 -3.25 -11.76
C GLU A 102 3.70 -1.90 -12.19
N ARG A 103 2.45 -1.89 -12.69
CA ARG A 103 1.78 -0.65 -13.10
C ARG A 103 1.43 0.22 -11.92
N GLU A 104 0.94 -0.38 -10.84
CA GLU A 104 0.61 0.36 -9.62
C GLU A 104 1.84 0.97 -8.96
N MET A 105 2.99 0.31 -9.02
CA MET A 105 4.25 0.85 -8.48
C MET A 105 4.58 2.21 -9.07
N SER A 106 4.36 2.41 -10.36
CA SER A 106 4.59 3.71 -11.01
C SER A 106 3.69 4.80 -10.45
N VAL A 107 2.43 4.46 -10.12
CA VAL A 107 1.49 5.40 -9.51
C VAL A 107 1.94 5.77 -8.10
N TYR A 108 2.35 4.78 -7.31
CA TYR A 108 2.84 5.04 -5.95
C TYR A 108 4.14 5.83 -5.94
N ASP A 109 5.04 5.59 -6.87
CA ASP A 109 6.27 6.38 -7.00
C ASP A 109 5.92 7.85 -7.30
N ALA A 110 4.95 8.09 -8.17
CA ALA A 110 4.49 9.44 -8.48
C ALA A 110 3.84 10.11 -7.27
N LEU A 111 3.01 9.37 -6.52
CA LEU A 111 2.39 9.87 -5.30
C LEU A 111 3.44 10.19 -4.23
N TYR A 112 4.44 9.35 -4.07
CA TYR A 112 5.52 9.60 -3.12
C TYR A 112 6.26 10.89 -3.47
N ALA A 113 6.59 11.08 -4.75
CA ALA A 113 7.27 12.29 -5.22
C ALA A 113 6.41 13.54 -4.96
N TYR A 114 5.11 13.45 -5.19
CA TYR A 114 4.16 14.53 -4.90
C TYR A 114 4.15 14.85 -3.40
N CYS A 115 4.03 13.85 -2.55
CA CYS A 115 4.02 14.02 -1.11
C CYS A 115 5.34 14.62 -0.60
N GLN A 116 6.46 14.14 -1.13
CA GLN A 116 7.79 14.67 -0.79
C GLN A 116 7.91 16.15 -1.15
N ASN A 117 7.43 16.53 -2.31
CA ASN A 117 7.45 17.91 -2.76
C ASN A 117 6.63 18.83 -1.82
N ILE A 118 5.47 18.37 -1.37
CA ILE A 118 4.65 19.11 -0.41
C ILE A 118 5.38 19.29 0.92
N GLU A 119 5.99 18.22 1.46
CA GLU A 119 6.71 18.30 2.72
C GLU A 119 7.92 19.23 2.63
N GLU A 120 8.64 19.22 1.52
CA GLU A 120 9.77 20.14 1.28
C GLU A 120 9.31 21.58 1.23
N ARG A 121 8.16 21.87 0.60
CA ARG A 121 7.60 23.23 0.54
C ARG A 121 7.24 23.76 1.92
N LYS A 122 6.75 22.89 2.81
CA LYS A 122 6.43 23.26 4.19
C LYS A 122 7.66 23.63 5.00
N MET A 123 8.81 23.09 4.65
CA MET A 123 10.07 23.35 5.34
C MET A 123 10.80 24.62 4.82
N THR A 124 10.33 25.18 3.70
CA THR A 124 10.91 26.38 3.11
C THR A 124 10.12 27.61 3.58
N PRO A 125 10.78 28.64 4.16
CA PRO A 125 10.11 29.86 4.62
C PRO A 125 9.43 30.64 3.48
#